data_faaca7f04ebdbe80fc1e8f188e491ec3
#
_entry.id   faaca7f04ebdbe80fc1e8f188e491ec3
#
_cell.length_a   1.000
_cell.length_b   1.000
_cell.length_c   1.000
_cell.angle_alpha   90.00
_cell.angle_beta   90.00
_cell.angle_gamma   90.00
#
_symmetry.space_group_name_H-M   'P 1'
#
loop_
_entity.id
_entity.type
_entity.pdbx_description
1 polymer ?
#
loop_
_entity_poly.entity_id
_entity_poly.type
_entity_poly.pdbx_seq_one_letter_code
_entity_poly.pdbx_strand_id
1 'polypeptide(L)'
;MDSAEQLQRIYLAGFELQTFDRYPKCIGVIRDNCVALLIPGVDGLQVLGTPGWRMGEVMGVLTEKEGRPVFQAKAEIVEATPEKIAILSKFRAELTELMRPPS
;
A
#
# COMPACT_ATOMS: atom_id res chain seq x y z
N MET A 1 15.92 -4.65 11.30
CA MET A 1 16.16 -3.52 10.36
C MET A 1 15.46 -2.29 10.90
N ASP A 2 16.13 -1.14 10.95
CA ASP A 2 15.47 0.05 11.47
C ASP A 2 14.57 0.70 10.43
N SER A 3 13.69 1.59 10.91
CA SER A 3 12.69 2.24 10.06
C SER A 3 13.31 3.12 8.98
N ALA A 4 14.38 3.83 9.30
CA ALA A 4 15.04 4.71 8.33
C ALA A 4 15.66 3.91 7.19
N GLU A 5 16.28 2.79 7.49
CA GLU A 5 16.87 1.91 6.49
C GLU A 5 15.79 1.30 5.58
N GLN A 6 14.66 0.90 6.15
CA GLN A 6 13.53 0.38 5.40
C GLN A 6 12.99 1.45 4.43
N LEU A 7 12.80 2.67 4.90
CA LEU A 7 12.30 3.76 4.06
C LEU A 7 13.26 4.11 2.94
N GLN A 8 14.57 4.08 3.22
CA GLN A 8 15.59 4.32 2.21
C GLN A 8 15.54 3.27 1.10
N ARG A 9 15.44 2.00 1.46
CA ARG A 9 15.36 0.91 0.49
C ARG A 9 14.11 1.04 -0.38
N ILE A 10 12.99 1.37 0.22
CA ILE A 10 11.71 1.56 -0.48
C ILE A 10 11.82 2.74 -1.47
N TYR A 11 12.36 3.86 -1.00
CA TYR A 11 12.54 5.06 -1.83
C TYR A 11 13.47 4.78 -3.03
N LEU A 12 14.60 4.11 -2.78
CA LEU A 12 15.57 3.80 -3.83
C LEU A 12 15.04 2.80 -4.85
N ALA A 13 14.04 2.01 -4.48
CA ALA A 13 13.40 1.08 -5.41
C ALA A 13 12.34 1.74 -6.32
N GLY A 14 12.14 3.05 -6.17
CA GLY A 14 11.25 3.80 -7.04
C GLY A 14 9.85 4.04 -6.50
N PHE A 15 9.62 3.73 -5.23
CA PHE A 15 8.33 4.03 -4.58
C PHE A 15 8.30 5.47 -4.09
N GLU A 16 7.14 6.09 -4.14
CA GLU A 16 6.92 7.41 -3.59
C GLU A 16 6.48 7.28 -2.13
N LEU A 17 6.99 8.16 -1.28
CA LEU A 17 6.60 8.21 0.13
C LEU A 17 5.77 9.46 0.36
N GLN A 18 4.64 9.32 1.03
CA GLN A 18 3.73 10.42 1.26
C GLN A 18 2.98 10.23 2.58
N THR A 19 2.67 11.34 3.25
CA THR A 19 1.79 11.30 4.42
C THR A 19 0.37 11.69 4.00
N PHE A 20 -0.62 11.13 4.72
CA PHE A 20 -2.02 11.42 4.44
C PHE A 20 -2.69 11.94 5.71
N ASP A 21 -3.53 12.94 5.56
CA ASP A 21 -4.25 13.53 6.70
C ASP A 21 -5.17 12.52 7.38
N ARG A 22 -5.71 11.58 6.62
CA ARG A 22 -6.61 10.55 7.15
C ARG A 22 -5.88 9.46 7.93
N TYR A 23 -4.57 9.36 7.74
CA TYR A 23 -3.75 8.32 8.37
C TYR A 23 -2.52 8.98 9.00
N PRO A 24 -2.72 9.81 10.07
CA PRO A 24 -1.65 10.66 10.57
C PRO A 24 -0.46 9.90 11.19
N LYS A 25 -0.66 8.65 11.57
CA LYS A 25 0.41 7.84 12.17
C LYS A 25 1.08 6.94 11.16
N CYS A 26 0.69 7.03 9.89
CA CYS A 26 1.18 6.14 8.85
C CYS A 26 2.02 6.90 7.83
N ILE A 27 2.94 6.16 7.20
CA ILE A 27 3.66 6.64 6.01
C ILE A 27 3.07 5.88 4.83
N GLY A 28 2.59 6.60 3.83
CA GLY A 28 2.07 5.99 2.61
C GLY A 28 3.19 5.67 1.64
N VAL A 29 3.16 4.47 1.08
CA VAL A 29 4.06 4.04 0.01
C VAL A 29 3.22 3.90 -1.25
N ILE A 30 3.60 4.62 -2.30
CA ILE A 30 2.78 4.74 -3.51
C ILE A 30 3.59 4.40 -4.74
N ARG A 31 3.03 3.60 -5.62
CA ARG A 31 3.54 3.36 -6.97
C ARG A 31 2.43 2.75 -7.82
N ASP A 32 2.35 3.15 -9.09
CA ASP A 32 1.37 2.62 -10.05
C ASP A 32 -0.07 2.67 -9.52
N ASN A 33 -0.39 3.75 -8.83
CA ASN A 33 -1.71 3.98 -8.22
C ASN A 33 -2.07 3.01 -7.10
N CYS A 34 -1.09 2.28 -6.56
CA CYS A 34 -1.25 1.42 -5.40
C CYS A 34 -0.73 2.12 -4.16
N VAL A 35 -1.35 1.86 -3.01
CA VAL A 35 -0.97 2.47 -1.73
C VAL A 35 -0.83 1.40 -0.67
N ALA A 36 0.24 1.47 0.11
CA ALA A 36 0.38 0.72 1.34
C ALA A 36 0.64 1.71 2.46
N LEU A 37 0.09 1.43 3.63
CA LEU A 37 0.29 2.27 4.81
C LEU A 37 1.26 1.56 5.74
N LEU A 38 2.32 2.25 6.13
CA LEU A 38 3.32 1.72 7.05
C LEU A 38 3.16 2.37 8.41
N ILE A 39 3.24 1.57 9.46
CA ILE A 39 3.15 2.03 10.84
C ILE A 39 4.34 1.49 11.63
N PRO A 40 4.89 2.26 12.58
CA PRO A 40 5.99 1.76 13.42
C PRO A 40 5.58 0.53 14.22
N GLY A 41 6.45 -0.47 14.22
CA GLY A 41 6.28 -1.68 15.00
C GLY A 41 7.51 -1.97 15.85
N VAL A 42 7.52 -3.12 16.50
CA VAL A 42 8.60 -3.51 17.42
C VAL A 42 9.94 -3.67 16.68
N ASP A 43 9.91 -4.28 15.51
CA ASP A 43 11.12 -4.58 14.73
C ASP A 43 11.25 -3.71 13.49
N GLY A 44 10.71 -2.50 13.52
CA GLY A 44 10.71 -1.59 12.39
C GLY A 44 9.30 -1.33 11.88
N LEU A 45 9.19 -0.86 10.66
CA LEU A 45 7.89 -0.56 10.07
C LEU A 45 7.15 -1.83 9.65
N GLN A 46 5.82 -1.78 9.77
CA GLN A 46 4.93 -2.87 9.36
C GLN A 46 3.86 -2.30 8.44
N VAL A 47 3.34 -3.13 7.55
CA VAL A 47 2.21 -2.76 6.71
C VAL A 47 0.94 -2.84 7.54
N LEU A 48 0.21 -1.74 7.62
CA LEU A 48 -1.08 -1.69 8.31
C LEU A 48 -2.17 -2.24 7.38
N GLY A 49 -2.73 -3.38 7.71
CA GLY A 49 -3.72 -4.03 6.88
C GLY A 49 -3.15 -4.54 5.56
N THR A 50 -3.90 -4.43 4.49
CA THR A 50 -3.48 -4.84 3.15
C THR A 50 -3.33 -3.63 2.25
N PRO A 51 -2.37 -3.65 1.30
CA PRO A 51 -2.28 -2.59 0.30
C PRO A 51 -3.56 -2.47 -0.52
N GLY A 52 -3.83 -1.27 -0.99
CA GLY A 52 -5.03 -0.99 -1.76
C GLY A 52 -4.77 -0.07 -2.94
N TRP A 53 -5.86 0.35 -3.57
CA TRP A 53 -5.85 1.24 -4.73
C TRP A 53 -6.03 2.69 -4.29
N ARG A 54 -5.23 3.59 -4.85
CA ARG A 54 -5.33 5.00 -4.49
C ARG A 54 -6.61 5.60 -5.09
N MET A 55 -7.45 6.18 -4.23
CA MET A 55 -8.69 6.84 -4.60
C MET A 55 -8.67 8.25 -4.01
N GLY A 56 -7.97 9.17 -4.71
CA GLY A 56 -7.75 10.52 -4.19
C GLY A 56 -6.83 10.49 -2.96
N GLU A 57 -7.33 10.94 -1.83
CA GLU A 57 -6.58 10.97 -0.57
C GLU A 57 -6.91 9.79 0.36
N VAL A 58 -7.58 8.78 -0.17
CA VAL A 58 -7.93 7.59 0.59
C VAL A 58 -7.49 6.35 -0.17
N MET A 59 -7.40 5.25 0.55
CA MET A 59 -7.04 3.96 0.00
C MET A 59 -8.30 3.11 -0.16
N GLY A 60 -8.56 2.65 -1.38
CA GLY A 60 -9.65 1.73 -1.64
C GLY A 60 -9.21 0.30 -1.39
N VAL A 61 -9.99 -0.44 -0.61
CA VAL A 61 -9.70 -1.83 -0.27
C VAL A 61 -10.38 -2.75 -1.28
N LEU A 62 -9.62 -3.77 -1.73
CA LEU A 62 -10.18 -4.77 -2.64
C LEU A 62 -11.22 -5.61 -1.90
N THR A 63 -12.41 -5.62 -2.45
CA THR A 63 -13.54 -6.40 -1.90
C THR A 63 -14.44 -6.87 -3.05
N GLU A 64 -15.52 -7.52 -2.72
CA GLU A 64 -16.48 -8.01 -3.70
C GLU A 64 -17.83 -7.37 -3.46
N LYS A 65 -18.47 -6.93 -4.52
CA LYS A 65 -19.81 -6.37 -4.46
C LYS A 65 -20.64 -6.95 -5.60
N GLU A 66 -21.73 -7.61 -5.24
CA GLU A 66 -22.62 -8.26 -6.22
C GLU A 66 -21.86 -9.21 -7.15
N GLY A 67 -20.93 -9.98 -6.58
CA GLY A 67 -20.14 -10.95 -7.33
C GLY A 67 -19.00 -10.36 -8.16
N ARG A 68 -18.74 -9.05 -8.05
CA ARG A 68 -17.68 -8.38 -8.83
C ARG A 68 -16.60 -7.82 -7.92
N PRO A 69 -15.33 -7.96 -8.30
CA PRO A 69 -14.25 -7.35 -7.51
C PRO A 69 -14.26 -5.82 -7.70
N VAL A 70 -14.19 -5.11 -6.58
CA VAL A 70 -14.15 -3.64 -6.58
C VAL A 70 -13.16 -3.14 -5.55
N PHE A 71 -12.67 -1.91 -5.74
CA PHE A 71 -11.96 -1.18 -4.71
C PHE A 71 -12.95 -0.21 -4.07
N GLN A 72 -13.10 -0.32 -2.76
CA GLN A 72 -14.08 0.48 -2.03
C GLN A 72 -13.42 1.33 -0.95
N ALA A 73 -13.80 2.62 -0.91
CA ALA A 73 -13.39 3.57 0.11
C ALA A 73 -14.60 4.44 0.44
N LYS A 74 -15.16 4.27 1.63
CA LYS A 74 -16.35 4.99 2.08
C LYS A 74 -17.49 4.91 1.05
N ALA A 75 -17.79 6.03 0.40
CA ALA A 75 -18.89 6.12 -0.57
C ALA A 75 -18.44 5.90 -2.02
N GLU A 76 -17.14 5.76 -2.24
CA GLU A 76 -16.60 5.58 -3.59
C GLU A 76 -16.29 4.13 -3.89
N ILE A 77 -16.60 3.71 -5.09
CA ILE A 77 -16.34 2.35 -5.58
C ILE A 77 -15.72 2.46 -6.96
N VAL A 78 -14.61 1.75 -7.17
CA VAL A 78 -13.94 1.67 -8.46
C VAL A 78 -13.85 0.20 -8.85
N GLU A 79 -14.17 -0.12 -10.09
CA GLU A 79 -14.06 -1.49 -10.58
C GLU A 79 -12.63 -1.99 -10.49
N ALA A 80 -12.44 -3.17 -9.90
CA ALA A 80 -11.15 -3.82 -9.82
C ALA A 80 -10.97 -4.73 -11.03
N THR A 81 -10.45 -4.15 -12.12
CA THR A 81 -10.20 -4.91 -13.34
C THR A 81 -9.06 -5.92 -13.13
N PRO A 82 -8.97 -6.98 -13.95
CA PRO A 82 -7.85 -7.91 -13.85
C PRO A 82 -6.49 -7.21 -13.94
N GLU A 83 -6.38 -6.15 -14.75
CA GLU A 83 -5.16 -5.37 -14.88
C GLU A 83 -4.80 -4.67 -13.57
N LYS A 84 -5.78 -4.02 -12.93
CA LYS A 84 -5.57 -3.34 -11.65
C LYS A 84 -5.18 -4.32 -10.55
N ILE A 85 -5.83 -5.48 -10.52
CA ILE A 85 -5.52 -6.53 -9.55
C ILE A 85 -4.09 -7.04 -9.75
N ALA A 86 -3.66 -7.23 -10.99
CA ALA A 86 -2.30 -7.66 -11.31
C ALA A 86 -1.26 -6.62 -10.86
N ILE A 87 -1.54 -5.34 -11.10
CA ILE A 87 -0.69 -4.23 -10.67
C ILE A 87 -0.56 -4.22 -9.14
N LEU A 88 -1.67 -4.38 -8.44
CA LEU A 88 -1.68 -4.41 -6.97
C LEU A 88 -0.90 -5.60 -6.43
N SER A 89 -1.06 -6.77 -7.03
CA SER A 89 -0.34 -7.98 -6.62
C SER A 89 1.16 -7.81 -6.77
N LYS A 90 1.60 -7.22 -7.88
CA LYS A 90 3.01 -6.95 -8.12
C LYS A 90 3.56 -5.95 -7.10
N PHE A 91 2.82 -4.86 -6.86
CA PHE A 91 3.18 -3.85 -5.87
C PHE A 91 3.37 -4.49 -4.49
N ARG A 92 2.40 -5.30 -4.09
CA ARG A 92 2.43 -5.96 -2.78
C ARG A 92 3.64 -6.90 -2.66
N ALA A 93 3.91 -7.69 -3.69
CA ALA A 93 5.02 -8.64 -3.68
C ALA A 93 6.37 -7.93 -3.58
N GLU A 94 6.56 -6.86 -4.35
CA GLU A 94 7.80 -6.09 -4.34
C GLU A 94 8.01 -5.39 -2.99
N LEU A 95 6.95 -4.79 -2.44
CA LEU A 95 7.04 -4.12 -1.15
C LEU A 95 7.37 -5.10 -0.04
N THR A 96 6.72 -6.25 -0.03
CA THR A 96 6.98 -7.31 0.95
C THR A 96 8.44 -7.72 0.92
N GLU A 97 9.00 -7.89 -0.28
CA GLU A 97 10.39 -8.27 -0.44
C GLU A 97 11.35 -7.20 0.09
N LEU A 98 11.05 -5.92 -0.19
CA LEU A 98 11.88 -4.81 0.29
C LEU A 98 11.84 -4.66 1.81
N MET A 99 10.74 -5.02 2.43
CA MET A 99 10.55 -4.91 3.88
C MET A 99 11.06 -6.14 4.64
N ARG A 100 11.43 -7.18 3.92
CA ARG A 100 11.98 -8.39 4.53
C ARG A 100 13.35 -8.09 5.14
N PRO A 101 13.61 -8.47 6.41
CA PRO A 101 14.91 -8.24 7.00
C PRO A 101 15.98 -9.05 6.26
N PRO A 102 17.21 -8.53 6.20
CA PRO A 102 18.30 -9.29 5.59
C PRO A 102 18.55 -10.56 6.37
N SER A 103 18.71 -11.65 5.65
CA SER A 103 19.01 -12.96 6.25
C SER A 103 20.48 -13.16 6.45
#